data_3cb6674a3030d4d45cabfde5920d3a06
#
_entry.id   3cb6674a3030d4d45cabfde5920d3a06
#
_cell.length_a   1.000
_cell.length_b   1.000
_cell.length_c   1.000
_cell.angle_alpha   90.00
_cell.angle_beta   90.00
_cell.angle_gamma   90.00
#
_symmetry.space_group_name_H-M   'P 1'
#
loop_
_entity.id
_entity.type
_entity.pdbx_description
1 polymer ?
#
loop_
_entity_poly.entity_id
_entity_poly.type
_entity_poly.pdbx_seq_one_letter_code
_entity_poly.pdbx_strand_id
1 'polypeptide(L)'
;CTCPEAVAAYEKEKAEREAAEAAAAKAEEEKKMRERIKRIVGESGMGDRFLRRTFSTFQLTDDNKRAAAAARRYAEGFDTMLPQPGRQEPGRNGLFIAGPPGTGKTHLAAAIANHLIAQGKPVICMTMIDLLERIKRTYSATGGSESDVLKIYKTVPLLVIDDIGKEPPTEWAISTVYNIINGRYEAY
;
A
#
# COMPACT_ATOMS: atom_id res chain seq x y z
N CYS A 1 -33.80 -9.23 35.08
CA CYS A 1 -33.22 -8.11 35.84
C CYS A 1 -32.76 -7.04 34.86
N THR A 2 -33.44 -5.93 34.81
CA THR A 2 -33.10 -4.75 33.97
C THR A 2 -32.30 -3.73 34.80
N CYS A 3 -31.20 -4.20 35.45
CA CYS A 3 -30.28 -3.27 36.12
C CYS A 3 -29.51 -2.50 35.05
N PRO A 4 -29.50 -1.15 35.08
CA PRO A 4 -28.79 -0.34 34.09
C PRO A 4 -27.29 -0.69 33.98
N GLU A 5 -26.66 -1.04 35.10
CA GLU A 5 -25.25 -1.45 35.13
C GLU A 5 -25.01 -2.79 34.39
N ALA A 6 -25.92 -3.75 34.52
CA ALA A 6 -25.84 -5.04 33.84
C ALA A 6 -26.06 -4.91 32.30
N VAL A 7 -26.93 -3.99 31.88
CA VAL A 7 -27.16 -3.68 30.48
C VAL A 7 -25.92 -3.01 29.87
N ALA A 8 -25.34 -2.03 30.56
CA ALA A 8 -24.13 -1.35 30.09
C ALA A 8 -22.91 -2.31 30.03
N ALA A 9 -22.78 -3.23 30.99
CA ALA A 9 -21.74 -4.25 30.95
C ALA A 9 -21.91 -5.21 29.76
N TYR A 10 -23.13 -5.66 29.51
CA TYR A 10 -23.45 -6.52 28.36
C TYR A 10 -23.20 -5.82 27.01
N GLU A 11 -23.60 -4.56 26.86
CA GLU A 11 -23.35 -3.78 25.64
C GLU A 11 -21.85 -3.59 25.40
N LYS A 12 -21.09 -3.34 26.45
CA LYS A 12 -19.63 -3.22 26.38
C LYS A 12 -18.97 -4.53 25.94
N GLU A 13 -19.33 -5.64 26.57
CA GLU A 13 -18.82 -6.96 26.22
C GLU A 13 -19.17 -7.35 24.79
N LYS A 14 -20.41 -7.06 24.34
CA LYS A 14 -20.85 -7.26 22.99
C LYS A 14 -20.04 -6.45 21.98
N ALA A 15 -19.81 -5.15 22.26
CA ALA A 15 -19.00 -4.28 21.40
C ALA A 15 -17.54 -4.74 21.34
N GLU A 16 -16.95 -5.16 22.45
CA GLU A 16 -15.58 -5.72 22.49
C GLU A 16 -15.48 -7.01 21.68
N ARG A 17 -16.48 -7.88 21.75
CA ARG A 17 -16.51 -9.11 20.96
C ARG A 17 -16.66 -8.81 19.45
N GLU A 18 -17.59 -7.93 19.06
CA GLU A 18 -17.77 -7.53 17.66
C GLU A 18 -16.50 -6.87 17.09
N ALA A 19 -15.82 -6.03 17.89
CA ALA A 19 -14.55 -5.43 17.51
C ALA A 19 -13.43 -6.47 17.34
N ALA A 20 -13.36 -7.47 18.22
CA ALA A 20 -12.40 -8.56 18.12
C ALA A 20 -12.65 -9.46 16.89
N GLU A 21 -13.91 -9.78 16.61
CA GLU A 21 -14.30 -10.56 15.42
C GLU A 21 -13.96 -9.78 14.13
N ALA A 22 -14.25 -8.49 14.08
CA ALA A 22 -13.90 -7.63 12.94
C ALA A 22 -12.38 -7.52 12.74
N ALA A 23 -11.62 -7.39 13.82
CA ALA A 23 -10.16 -7.36 13.75
C ALA A 23 -9.57 -8.69 13.27
N ALA A 24 -10.11 -9.82 13.73
CA ALA A 24 -9.69 -11.15 13.28
C ALA A 24 -10.01 -11.37 11.79
N ALA A 25 -11.19 -10.97 11.34
CA ALA A 25 -11.59 -11.07 9.94
C ALA A 25 -10.66 -10.23 9.03
N LYS A 26 -10.33 -9.00 9.46
CA LYS A 26 -9.40 -8.12 8.75
C LYS A 26 -8.00 -8.73 8.66
N ALA A 27 -7.48 -9.27 9.76
CA ALA A 27 -6.17 -9.93 9.79
C ALA A 27 -6.10 -11.14 8.85
N GLU A 28 -7.17 -11.94 8.79
CA GLU A 28 -7.24 -13.07 7.86
C GLU A 28 -7.31 -12.63 6.40
N GLU A 29 -8.04 -11.56 6.10
CA GLU A 29 -8.11 -10.98 4.75
C GLU A 29 -6.74 -10.43 4.31
N GLU A 30 -6.04 -9.72 5.20
CA GLU A 30 -4.68 -9.22 4.94
C GLU A 30 -3.69 -10.37 4.73
N LYS A 31 -3.82 -11.47 5.46
CA LYS A 31 -3.01 -12.68 5.27
C LYS A 31 -3.27 -13.31 3.90
N LYS A 32 -4.52 -13.50 3.52
CA LYS A 32 -4.91 -14.01 2.19
C LYS A 32 -4.40 -13.13 1.07
N MET A 33 -4.46 -11.81 1.24
CA MET A 33 -3.91 -10.86 0.27
C MET A 33 -2.40 -11.02 0.14
N ARG A 34 -1.64 -11.12 1.25
CA ARG A 34 -0.18 -11.36 1.22
C ARG A 34 0.18 -12.65 0.49
N GLU A 35 -0.54 -13.74 0.77
CA GLU A 35 -0.32 -15.02 0.09
C GLU A 35 -0.62 -14.91 -1.41
N ARG A 36 -1.69 -14.18 -1.78
CA ARG A 36 -2.02 -13.92 -3.18
C ARG A 36 -0.95 -13.08 -3.87
N ILE A 37 -0.45 -12.03 -3.23
CA ILE A 37 0.65 -11.19 -3.74
C ILE A 37 1.89 -12.06 -3.96
N LYS A 38 2.29 -12.86 -2.97
CA LYS A 38 3.44 -13.75 -3.07
C LYS A 38 3.31 -14.74 -4.24
N ARG A 39 2.13 -15.30 -4.46
CA ARG A 39 1.88 -16.24 -5.55
C ARG A 39 1.92 -15.60 -6.94
N ILE A 40 1.37 -14.39 -7.10
CA ILE A 40 1.17 -13.76 -8.41
C ILE A 40 2.31 -12.79 -8.76
N VAL A 41 2.75 -12.00 -7.81
CA VAL A 41 3.79 -10.97 -8.00
C VAL A 41 5.18 -11.46 -7.58
N GLY A 42 5.26 -12.53 -6.80
CA GLY A 42 6.48 -12.99 -6.14
C GLY A 42 6.73 -12.22 -4.84
N GLU A 43 7.92 -12.40 -4.26
CA GLU A 43 8.32 -11.56 -3.12
C GLU A 43 8.35 -10.11 -3.59
N SER A 44 7.86 -9.21 -2.76
CA SER A 44 7.44 -7.81 -3.02
C SER A 44 8.37 -6.90 -3.86
N GLY A 45 9.20 -7.43 -4.74
CA GLY A 45 10.13 -6.69 -5.61
C GLY A 45 11.24 -5.93 -4.87
N MET A 46 11.24 -6.00 -3.55
CA MET A 46 12.15 -5.25 -2.69
C MET A 46 13.40 -6.09 -2.42
N GLY A 47 14.50 -5.75 -3.07
CA GLY A 47 15.80 -6.28 -2.68
C GLY A 47 16.18 -5.87 -1.25
N ASP A 48 17.16 -6.58 -0.65
CA ASP A 48 17.63 -6.35 0.73
C ASP A 48 17.95 -4.89 1.06
N ARG A 49 18.38 -4.12 0.07
CA ARG A 49 18.66 -2.68 0.23
C ARG A 49 17.41 -1.88 0.56
N PHE A 50 16.23 -2.30 0.10
CA PHE A 50 14.98 -1.64 0.38
C PHE A 50 14.50 -1.94 1.81
N LEU A 51 14.65 -3.18 2.25
CA LEU A 51 14.25 -3.62 3.59
C LEU A 51 15.02 -2.89 4.72
N ARG A 52 16.23 -2.42 4.45
CA ARG A 52 17.05 -1.67 5.42
C ARG A 52 16.74 -0.17 5.47
N ARG A 53 15.91 0.36 4.57
CA ARG A 53 15.57 1.78 4.52
C ARG A 53 14.33 2.04 5.37
N THR A 54 14.55 2.60 6.54
CA THR A 54 13.51 2.93 7.52
C THR A 54 13.54 4.42 7.84
N PHE A 55 12.54 4.94 8.53
CA PHE A 55 12.56 6.32 9.03
C PHE A 55 13.70 6.57 10.01
N SER A 56 14.17 5.56 10.75
CA SER A 56 15.29 5.67 11.68
C SER A 56 16.64 5.74 11.01
N THR A 57 16.77 5.16 9.79
CA THR A 57 18.00 5.18 9.01
C THR A 57 18.05 6.33 7.98
N PHE A 58 16.98 7.13 7.90
CA PHE A 58 16.93 8.28 7.00
C PHE A 58 17.72 9.45 7.55
N GLN A 59 18.67 9.97 6.76
CA GLN A 59 19.48 11.13 7.13
C GLN A 59 18.66 12.41 6.90
N LEU A 60 18.29 13.07 7.99
CA LEU A 60 17.58 14.35 7.96
C LEU A 60 18.55 15.49 7.65
N THR A 61 18.12 16.37 6.75
CA THR A 61 18.77 17.64 6.42
C THR A 61 17.70 18.75 6.41
N ASP A 62 18.13 20.01 6.39
CA ASP A 62 17.19 21.14 6.31
C ASP A 62 16.33 21.09 5.04
N ASP A 63 16.86 20.59 3.93
CA ASP A 63 16.18 20.52 2.64
C ASP A 63 15.13 19.40 2.60
N ASN A 64 15.34 18.30 3.31
CA ASN A 64 14.47 17.12 3.22
C ASN A 64 13.54 16.91 4.44
N LYS A 65 13.70 17.68 5.52
CA LYS A 65 12.93 17.51 6.76
C LYS A 65 11.40 17.60 6.56
N ARG A 66 10.95 18.49 5.66
CA ARG A 66 9.52 18.62 5.35
C ARG A 66 8.98 17.39 4.63
N ALA A 67 9.72 16.86 3.66
CA ALA A 67 9.36 15.65 2.93
C ALA A 67 9.36 14.43 3.87
N ALA A 68 10.36 14.29 4.73
CA ALA A 68 10.44 13.23 5.72
C ALA A 68 9.28 13.28 6.72
N ALA A 69 8.92 14.47 7.22
CA ALA A 69 7.77 14.65 8.10
C ALA A 69 6.44 14.32 7.40
N ALA A 70 6.28 14.69 6.13
CA ALA A 70 5.10 14.34 5.34
C ALA A 70 4.99 12.84 5.11
N ALA A 71 6.09 12.18 4.75
CA ALA A 71 6.15 10.73 4.57
C ALA A 71 5.82 9.97 5.86
N ARG A 72 6.34 10.45 7.00
CA ARG A 72 6.03 9.85 8.32
C ARG A 72 4.55 10.00 8.67
N ARG A 73 3.98 11.21 8.54
CA ARG A 73 2.54 11.43 8.77
C ARG A 73 1.68 10.57 7.87
N TYR A 74 2.07 10.40 6.60
CA TYR A 74 1.37 9.51 5.68
C TYR A 74 1.38 8.06 6.17
N ALA A 75 2.54 7.55 6.60
CA ALA A 75 2.67 6.19 7.10
C ALA A 75 1.88 5.95 8.41
N GLU A 76 1.97 6.89 9.35
CA GLU A 76 1.29 6.82 10.65
C GLU A 76 -0.24 6.98 10.53
N GLY A 77 -0.70 7.83 9.60
CA GLY A 77 -2.13 8.07 9.32
C GLY A 77 -2.74 7.15 8.27
N PHE A 78 -2.04 6.14 7.81
CA PHE A 78 -2.43 5.34 6.64
C PHE A 78 -3.82 4.70 6.75
N ASP A 79 -4.17 4.15 7.91
CA ASP A 79 -5.46 3.51 8.13
C ASP A 79 -6.64 4.49 8.02
N THR A 80 -6.43 5.75 8.36
CA THR A 80 -7.47 6.78 8.25
C THR A 80 -7.70 7.24 6.82
N MET A 81 -6.76 6.92 5.91
CA MET A 81 -6.83 7.26 4.48
C MET A 81 -7.46 6.15 3.64
N LEU A 82 -7.55 4.93 4.19
CA LEU A 82 -8.22 3.83 3.51
C LEU A 82 -9.74 4.03 3.50
N PRO A 83 -10.46 3.40 2.55
CA PRO A 83 -11.92 3.44 2.51
C PRO A 83 -12.50 2.97 3.83
N GLN A 84 -13.41 3.75 4.36
CA GLN A 84 -14.15 3.38 5.57
C GLN A 84 -15.65 3.31 5.26
N PRO A 85 -16.37 2.31 5.79
CA PRO A 85 -17.80 2.23 5.60
C PRO A 85 -18.48 3.53 6.04
N GLY A 86 -19.31 4.12 5.15
CA GLY A 86 -20.07 5.36 5.43
C GLY A 86 -19.34 6.67 5.14
N ARG A 87 -18.08 6.64 4.68
CA ARG A 87 -17.40 7.87 4.25
C ARG A 87 -17.75 8.18 2.79
N GLN A 88 -18.33 9.36 2.53
CA GLN A 88 -18.76 9.78 1.20
C GLN A 88 -17.66 10.41 0.34
N GLU A 89 -16.56 10.85 0.95
CA GLU A 89 -15.45 11.47 0.20
C GLU A 89 -14.29 10.52 0.05
N PRO A 90 -13.69 10.39 -1.17
CA PRO A 90 -12.47 9.66 -1.36
C PRO A 90 -11.37 10.30 -0.51
N GLY A 91 -10.74 9.52 0.34
CA GLY A 91 -9.59 9.97 1.11
C GLY A 91 -8.44 10.36 0.19
N ARG A 92 -7.60 11.31 0.59
CA ARG A 92 -6.32 11.59 -0.08
C ARG A 92 -5.35 10.47 0.26
N ASN A 93 -5.40 9.38 -0.50
CA ASN A 93 -4.65 8.15 -0.22
C ASN A 93 -3.34 8.01 -1.02
N GLY A 94 -2.96 9.02 -1.79
CA GLY A 94 -1.75 9.02 -2.60
C GLY A 94 -0.70 10.01 -2.13
N LEU A 95 0.59 9.62 -2.23
CA LEU A 95 1.74 10.49 -1.99
C LEU A 95 2.65 10.48 -3.22
N PHE A 96 2.94 11.65 -3.78
CA PHE A 96 3.90 11.83 -4.86
C PHE A 96 5.18 12.48 -4.32
N ILE A 97 6.32 11.79 -4.48
CA ILE A 97 7.63 12.24 -4.01
C ILE A 97 8.49 12.59 -5.21
N ALA A 98 8.78 13.86 -5.41
CA ALA A 98 9.60 14.38 -6.50
C ALA A 98 10.83 15.13 -5.97
N GLY A 99 11.87 15.22 -6.80
CA GLY A 99 13.08 15.97 -6.49
C GLY A 99 14.31 15.44 -7.23
N PRO A 100 15.47 16.13 -7.13
CA PRO A 100 16.72 15.72 -7.78
C PRO A 100 17.21 14.33 -7.37
N PRO A 101 18.09 13.70 -8.14
CA PRO A 101 18.77 12.46 -7.74
C PRO A 101 19.49 12.62 -6.39
N GLY A 102 19.56 11.54 -5.62
CA GLY A 102 20.28 11.54 -4.33
C GLY A 102 19.54 12.16 -3.13
N THR A 103 18.37 12.77 -3.31
CA THR A 103 17.62 13.45 -2.22
C THR A 103 16.86 12.50 -1.28
N GLY A 104 16.97 11.17 -1.45
CA GLY A 104 16.37 10.19 -0.56
C GLY A 104 14.92 9.79 -0.87
N LYS A 105 14.39 10.09 -2.08
CA LYS A 105 13.01 9.73 -2.48
C LYS A 105 12.70 8.26 -2.30
N THR A 106 13.52 7.39 -2.88
CA THR A 106 13.41 5.92 -2.75
C THR A 106 13.53 5.47 -1.29
N HIS A 107 14.36 6.16 -0.48
CA HIS A 107 14.47 5.86 0.94
C HIS A 107 13.17 6.17 1.69
N LEU A 108 12.56 7.33 1.44
CA LEU A 108 11.28 7.68 2.06
C LEU A 108 10.15 6.75 1.63
N ALA A 109 10.07 6.41 0.35
CA ALA A 109 9.11 5.44 -0.17
C ALA A 109 9.27 4.06 0.50
N ALA A 110 10.52 3.60 0.64
CA ALA A 110 10.86 2.38 1.35
C ALA A 110 10.52 2.44 2.84
N ALA A 111 10.79 3.57 3.49
CA ALA A 111 10.48 3.75 4.92
C ALA A 111 8.98 3.67 5.20
N ILE A 112 8.14 4.25 4.33
CA ILE A 112 6.69 4.11 4.39
C ILE A 112 6.30 2.62 4.24
N ALA A 113 6.81 1.97 3.20
CA ALA A 113 6.52 0.56 2.92
C ALA A 113 6.90 -0.34 4.10
N ASN A 114 8.12 -0.20 4.62
CA ASN A 114 8.61 -0.99 5.76
C ASN A 114 7.82 -0.73 7.05
N HIS A 115 7.39 0.51 7.28
CA HIS A 115 6.52 0.86 8.41
C HIS A 115 5.19 0.08 8.35
N LEU A 116 4.57 0.01 7.18
CA LEU A 116 3.30 -0.70 6.99
C LEU A 116 3.47 -2.23 6.99
N ILE A 117 4.58 -2.73 6.43
CA ILE A 117 4.91 -4.17 6.49
C ILE A 117 5.09 -4.62 7.93
N ALA A 118 5.75 -3.81 8.77
CA ALA A 118 5.91 -4.11 10.20
C ALA A 118 4.57 -4.18 10.95
N GLN A 119 3.53 -3.49 10.45
CA GLN A 119 2.15 -3.58 10.94
C GLN A 119 1.36 -4.76 10.33
N GLY A 120 2.01 -5.61 9.51
CA GLY A 120 1.36 -6.73 8.84
C GLY A 120 0.57 -6.39 7.59
N LYS A 121 0.60 -5.13 7.11
CA LYS A 121 -0.18 -4.72 5.95
C LYS A 121 0.42 -5.26 4.65
N PRO A 122 -0.42 -5.67 3.69
CA PRO A 122 0.03 -6.01 2.35
C PRO A 122 0.58 -4.78 1.61
N VAL A 123 1.80 -4.90 1.12
CA VAL A 123 2.49 -3.84 0.36
C VAL A 123 3.11 -4.44 -0.88
N ILE A 124 3.00 -3.74 -2.01
CA ILE A 124 3.78 -4.00 -3.21
C ILE A 124 4.67 -2.80 -3.46
N CYS A 125 5.96 -3.06 -3.69
CA CYS A 125 6.93 -2.04 -3.99
C CYS A 125 7.81 -2.49 -5.15
N MET A 126 7.87 -1.72 -6.22
CA MET A 126 8.64 -2.06 -7.42
C MET A 126 8.97 -0.81 -8.23
N THR A 127 9.91 -0.94 -9.16
CA THR A 127 10.14 0.11 -10.13
C THR A 127 9.04 0.12 -11.18
N MET A 128 8.90 1.23 -11.90
CA MET A 128 7.97 1.32 -13.03
C MET A 128 8.29 0.27 -14.10
N ILE A 129 9.57 0.05 -14.36
CA ILE A 129 10.04 -0.94 -15.35
C ILE A 129 9.58 -2.35 -14.95
N ASP A 130 9.83 -2.74 -13.69
CA ASP A 130 9.45 -4.08 -13.19
C ASP A 130 7.93 -4.29 -13.23
N LEU A 131 7.16 -3.23 -12.91
CA LEU A 131 5.70 -3.27 -12.97
C LEU A 131 5.22 -3.57 -14.40
N LEU A 132 5.73 -2.82 -15.37
CA LEU A 132 5.34 -3.00 -16.79
C LEU A 132 5.83 -4.34 -17.34
N GLU A 133 7.05 -4.77 -17.01
CA GLU A 133 7.55 -6.09 -17.42
C GLU A 133 6.72 -7.23 -16.81
N ARG A 134 6.30 -7.11 -15.57
CA ARG A 134 5.46 -8.11 -14.91
C ARG A 134 4.11 -8.27 -15.64
N ILE A 135 3.51 -7.16 -16.05
CA ILE A 135 2.26 -7.20 -16.83
C ILE A 135 2.53 -7.84 -18.22
N LYS A 136 3.60 -7.46 -18.90
CA LYS A 136 3.96 -8.07 -20.20
C LYS A 136 4.16 -9.58 -20.12
N ARG A 137 4.75 -10.08 -19.04
CA ARG A 137 4.95 -11.53 -18.83
C ARG A 137 3.65 -12.31 -18.76
N THR A 138 2.52 -11.67 -18.44
CA THR A 138 1.21 -12.34 -18.46
C THR A 138 0.70 -12.64 -19.86
N TYR A 139 1.27 -12.00 -20.89
CA TYR A 139 0.92 -12.27 -22.30
C TYR A 139 1.52 -13.57 -22.84
N SER A 140 2.54 -14.12 -22.16
CA SER A 140 3.04 -15.45 -22.46
C SER A 140 2.26 -16.51 -21.66
N ALA A 141 1.93 -17.65 -22.27
CA ALA A 141 1.04 -18.69 -21.75
C ALA A 141 1.40 -19.27 -20.36
N THR A 142 2.52 -18.88 -19.80
CA THR A 142 3.03 -19.34 -18.49
C THR A 142 2.89 -18.31 -17.36
N GLY A 143 2.36 -17.11 -17.64
CA GLY A 143 2.50 -15.95 -16.75
C GLY A 143 1.30 -15.62 -15.84
N GLY A 144 0.22 -16.37 -15.88
CA GLY A 144 -1.03 -15.99 -15.17
C GLY A 144 -1.87 -14.97 -15.96
N SER A 145 -3.04 -14.60 -15.42
CA SER A 145 -3.94 -13.64 -16.10
C SER A 145 -3.49 -12.20 -15.85
N GLU A 146 -3.41 -11.40 -16.94
CA GLU A 146 -3.22 -9.94 -16.83
C GLU A 146 -4.24 -9.29 -15.89
N SER A 147 -5.50 -9.71 -16.01
CA SER A 147 -6.59 -9.24 -15.16
C SER A 147 -6.30 -9.46 -13.67
N ASP A 148 -5.70 -10.60 -13.30
CA ASP A 148 -5.35 -10.89 -11.90
C ASP A 148 -4.23 -9.99 -11.40
N VAL A 149 -3.20 -9.75 -12.21
CA VAL A 149 -2.08 -8.86 -11.86
C VAL A 149 -2.57 -7.41 -11.72
N LEU A 150 -3.34 -6.92 -12.68
CA LEU A 150 -3.93 -5.58 -12.64
C LEU A 150 -4.87 -5.42 -11.43
N LYS A 151 -5.68 -6.42 -11.14
CA LYS A 151 -6.57 -6.40 -9.97
C LYS A 151 -5.78 -6.27 -8.67
N ILE A 152 -4.65 -6.98 -8.53
CA ILE A 152 -3.80 -6.86 -7.35
C ILE A 152 -3.21 -5.46 -7.22
N TYR A 153 -2.68 -4.88 -8.29
CA TYR A 153 -2.12 -3.53 -8.26
C TYR A 153 -3.18 -2.47 -7.92
N LYS A 154 -4.43 -2.68 -8.35
CA LYS A 154 -5.56 -1.80 -8.03
C LYS A 154 -6.04 -1.93 -6.58
N THR A 155 -5.93 -3.12 -5.98
CA THR A 155 -6.57 -3.41 -4.68
C THR A 155 -5.61 -3.58 -3.51
N VAL A 156 -4.29 -3.72 -3.73
CA VAL A 156 -3.33 -3.77 -2.62
C VAL A 156 -3.37 -2.46 -1.83
N PRO A 157 -3.40 -2.52 -0.49
CA PRO A 157 -3.47 -1.31 0.34
C PRO A 157 -2.42 -0.27 -0.03
N LEU A 158 -1.14 -0.63 -0.08
CA LEU A 158 -0.08 0.25 -0.56
C LEU A 158 0.60 -0.32 -1.81
N LEU A 159 0.59 0.45 -2.89
CA LEU A 159 1.40 0.25 -4.09
C LEU A 159 2.44 1.38 -4.18
N VAL A 160 3.71 1.02 -4.10
CA VAL A 160 4.83 1.95 -4.33
C VAL A 160 5.39 1.69 -5.72
N ILE A 161 5.40 2.73 -6.55
CA ILE A 161 6.02 2.72 -7.88
C ILE A 161 7.21 3.68 -7.84
N ASP A 162 8.41 3.12 -7.85
CA ASP A 162 9.65 3.91 -7.85
C ASP A 162 10.16 4.14 -9.26
N ASP A 163 11.01 5.16 -9.42
CA ASP A 163 11.71 5.49 -10.66
C ASP A 163 10.78 5.71 -11.88
N ILE A 164 9.65 6.40 -11.65
CA ILE A 164 8.71 6.78 -12.73
C ILE A 164 9.42 7.69 -13.74
N GLY A 165 9.25 7.40 -15.05
CA GLY A 165 9.78 8.19 -16.16
C GLY A 165 11.17 7.76 -16.63
N LYS A 166 11.67 6.61 -16.18
CA LYS A 166 12.89 5.97 -16.73
C LYS A 166 12.60 5.03 -17.89
N GLU A 167 11.37 4.60 -18.03
CA GLU A 167 10.88 3.77 -19.14
C GLU A 167 10.61 4.62 -20.40
N PRO A 168 10.73 4.05 -21.61
CA PRO A 168 10.27 4.70 -22.82
C PRO A 168 8.77 5.03 -22.72
N PRO A 169 8.33 6.27 -23.04
CA PRO A 169 6.93 6.68 -22.92
C PRO A 169 6.09 6.12 -24.10
N THR A 170 5.81 4.83 -24.06
CA THR A 170 4.90 4.19 -25.04
C THR A 170 3.45 4.42 -24.63
N GLU A 171 2.54 4.51 -25.61
CA GLU A 171 1.09 4.63 -25.37
C GLU A 171 0.58 3.51 -24.47
N TRP A 172 1.09 2.29 -24.66
CA TRP A 172 0.74 1.15 -23.80
C TRP A 172 1.18 1.35 -22.36
N ALA A 173 2.40 1.83 -22.12
CA ALA A 173 2.89 2.07 -20.77
C ALA A 173 2.06 3.16 -20.06
N ILE A 174 1.79 4.25 -20.77
CA ILE A 174 0.99 5.38 -20.24
C ILE A 174 -0.43 4.91 -19.92
N SER A 175 -1.11 4.21 -20.85
CA SER A 175 -2.47 3.72 -20.63
C SER A 175 -2.56 2.68 -19.52
N THR A 176 -1.56 1.82 -19.39
CA THR A 176 -1.50 0.80 -18.34
C THR A 176 -1.36 1.45 -16.95
N VAL A 177 -0.44 2.40 -16.80
CA VAL A 177 -0.24 3.13 -15.54
C VAL A 177 -1.48 3.95 -15.19
N TYR A 178 -2.05 4.65 -16.17
CA TYR A 178 -3.32 5.38 -15.99
C TYR A 178 -4.44 4.46 -15.49
N ASN A 179 -4.61 3.28 -16.09
CA ASN A 179 -5.60 2.29 -15.69
C ASN A 179 -5.41 1.82 -14.24
N ILE A 180 -4.16 1.62 -13.79
CA ILE A 180 -3.86 1.24 -12.42
C ILE A 180 -4.19 2.38 -11.46
N ILE A 181 -3.70 3.60 -11.74
CA ILE A 181 -3.91 4.77 -10.88
C ILE A 181 -5.40 5.12 -10.79
N ASN A 182 -6.10 5.17 -11.95
CA ASN A 182 -7.53 5.47 -11.98
C ASN A 182 -8.35 4.40 -11.25
N GLY A 183 -8.03 3.11 -11.45
CA GLY A 183 -8.71 2.04 -10.74
C GLY A 183 -8.48 2.07 -9.22
N ARG A 184 -7.33 2.57 -8.75
CA ARG A 184 -7.09 2.84 -7.33
C ARG A 184 -7.89 4.04 -6.83
N TYR A 185 -7.93 5.10 -7.62
CA TYR A 185 -8.71 6.30 -7.28
C TYR A 185 -10.21 6.00 -7.14
N GLU A 186 -10.75 5.15 -8.01
CA GLU A 186 -12.16 4.73 -7.97
C GLU A 186 -12.47 3.76 -6.81
N ALA A 187 -11.47 2.97 -6.38
CA ALA A 187 -11.61 1.99 -5.31
C ALA A 187 -11.47 2.62 -3.91
N TYR A 188 -10.90 3.82 -3.82
CA TYR A 188 -10.56 4.51 -2.58
C TYR A 188 -11.07 5.96 -2.58
#